data_4d851d83acb14b3963742846d7c016f1
#
_entry.id   4d851d83acb14b3963742846d7c016f1
#
_cell.length_a   1.000
_cell.length_b   1.000
_cell.length_c   1.000
_cell.angle_alpha   90.00
_cell.angle_beta   90.00
_cell.angle_gamma   90.00
#
_symmetry.space_group_name_H-M   'P 1'
#
loop_
_entity.id
_entity.type
_entity.pdbx_description
1 polymer ?
#
loop_
_entity_poly.entity_id
_entity_poly.type
_entity_poly.pdbx_seq_one_letter_code
_entity_poly.pdbx_strand_id
1 'polypeptide(L)'
;MSDGTLVFPTQFIDSTRVPNAGIMYSKDRGKTWKMHNMARTNTTEAQVVETEPGVLMLNMRDNRGGSRAVAITKDLGKTWTEHPSSRKALQEPVCMASLIHVEAKDNVLDKDILLFSNPNTTRGRNHITIKASLDGGLTWLPEHQLMLDEGEGLGI
;
A
#
# COMPACT_ATOMS: atom_id res chain seq x y z
N MET A 1 -2.74 -8.64 -11.82
CA MET A 1 -2.49 -9.90 -11.07
C MET A 1 -1.93 -10.95 -12.01
N SER A 2 -1.28 -11.94 -11.45
CA SER A 2 -0.68 -13.06 -12.19
C SER A 2 -1.66 -13.86 -13.08
N ASP A 3 -2.94 -13.85 -12.73
CA ASP A 3 -4.03 -14.48 -13.49
C ASP A 3 -4.65 -13.58 -14.60
N GLY A 4 -4.11 -12.38 -14.81
CA GLY A 4 -4.60 -11.39 -15.76
C GLY A 4 -5.74 -10.50 -15.23
N THR A 5 -6.15 -10.65 -13.98
CA THR A 5 -7.12 -9.73 -13.35
C THR A 5 -6.47 -8.35 -13.19
N LEU A 6 -7.15 -7.30 -13.66
CA LEU A 6 -6.77 -5.92 -13.43
C LEU A 6 -7.29 -5.48 -12.07
N VAL A 7 -6.44 -4.80 -11.28
CA VAL A 7 -6.83 -4.29 -9.96
C VAL A 7 -6.34 -2.87 -9.80
N PHE A 8 -7.18 -2.00 -9.25
CA PHE A 8 -6.83 -0.64 -8.85
C PHE A 8 -7.19 -0.41 -7.39
N PRO A 9 -6.36 0.32 -6.63
CA PRO A 9 -6.80 0.88 -5.36
C PRO A 9 -7.91 1.90 -5.62
N THR A 10 -8.88 1.97 -4.75
CA THR A 10 -9.98 2.92 -4.85
C THR A 10 -10.29 3.52 -3.49
N GLN A 11 -10.87 4.70 -3.51
CA GLN A 11 -11.45 5.32 -2.33
C GLN A 11 -12.87 5.81 -2.64
N PHE A 12 -13.71 5.83 -1.65
CA PHE A 12 -15.05 6.40 -1.72
C PHE A 12 -15.41 7.05 -0.39
N ILE A 13 -16.33 7.97 -0.44
CA ILE A 13 -16.87 8.63 0.75
C ILE A 13 -18.24 8.04 1.02
N ASP A 14 -18.45 7.52 2.19
CA ASP A 14 -19.74 6.95 2.61
C ASP A 14 -20.79 8.01 2.94
N SER A 15 -21.99 7.59 3.29
CA SER A 15 -23.12 8.49 3.64
C SER A 15 -22.85 9.35 4.88
N THR A 16 -21.89 8.97 5.72
CA THR A 16 -21.47 9.75 6.90
C THR A 16 -20.28 10.69 6.59
N ARG A 17 -19.91 10.80 5.30
CA ARG A 17 -18.77 11.56 4.80
C ARG A 17 -17.41 11.08 5.29
N VAL A 18 -17.32 9.83 5.69
CA VAL A 18 -16.05 9.19 6.04
C VAL A 18 -15.41 8.57 4.79
N PRO A 19 -14.14 8.90 4.48
CA PRO A 19 -13.43 8.26 3.38
C PRO A 19 -13.03 6.82 3.73
N ASN A 20 -13.09 5.95 2.74
CA ASN A 20 -12.81 4.53 2.89
C ASN A 20 -12.00 4.03 1.70
N ALA A 21 -10.93 3.30 1.96
CA ALA A 21 -10.12 2.68 0.90
C ALA A 21 -10.49 1.21 0.69
N GLY A 22 -10.37 0.78 -0.54
CA GLY A 22 -10.61 -0.58 -0.98
C GLY A 22 -9.95 -0.83 -2.34
N ILE A 23 -10.47 -1.80 -3.07
CA ILE A 23 -10.03 -2.09 -4.44
C ILE A 23 -11.22 -2.21 -5.37
N MET A 24 -10.99 -1.90 -6.64
CA MET A 24 -11.85 -2.32 -7.75
C MET A 24 -11.06 -3.25 -8.68
N TYR A 25 -11.74 -4.18 -9.32
CA TYR A 25 -11.11 -5.16 -10.19
C TYR A 25 -11.93 -5.47 -11.43
N SER A 26 -11.25 -5.93 -12.48
CA SER A 26 -11.83 -6.42 -13.71
C SER A 26 -11.23 -7.77 -14.11
N LYS A 27 -12.07 -8.73 -14.46
CA LYS A 27 -11.67 -10.05 -14.98
C LYS A 27 -11.87 -10.18 -16.50
N ASP A 28 -12.31 -9.14 -17.16
CA ASP A 28 -12.66 -9.11 -18.58
C ASP A 28 -11.88 -8.02 -19.36
N ARG A 29 -10.66 -7.79 -18.96
CA ARG A 29 -9.72 -6.81 -19.57
C ARG A 29 -10.26 -5.38 -19.53
N GLY A 30 -10.89 -5.00 -18.42
CA GLY A 30 -11.36 -3.62 -18.20
C GLY A 30 -12.75 -3.32 -18.79
N LYS A 31 -13.46 -4.30 -19.34
CA LYS A 31 -14.81 -4.07 -19.87
C LYS A 31 -15.84 -3.82 -18.77
N THR A 32 -15.74 -4.58 -17.68
CA THR A 32 -16.56 -4.38 -16.48
C THR A 32 -15.70 -4.32 -15.23
N TRP A 33 -16.15 -3.55 -14.24
CA TRP A 33 -15.46 -3.36 -12.98
C TRP A 33 -16.36 -3.69 -11.82
N LYS A 34 -15.77 -4.29 -10.79
CA LYS A 34 -16.45 -4.67 -9.56
C LYS A 34 -15.68 -4.16 -8.35
N MET A 35 -16.41 -3.84 -7.30
CA MET A 35 -15.91 -3.49 -5.99
C MET A 35 -16.71 -4.29 -4.96
N HIS A 36 -16.06 -4.69 -3.86
CA HIS A 36 -16.72 -5.37 -2.75
C HIS A 36 -16.67 -4.50 -1.48
N ASN A 37 -16.07 -4.99 -0.41
CA ASN A 37 -16.05 -4.29 0.86
C ASN A 37 -14.83 -3.35 0.94
N MET A 38 -14.96 -2.30 1.76
CA MET A 38 -13.82 -1.48 2.15
C MET A 38 -12.83 -2.28 2.99
N ALA A 39 -11.54 -1.96 2.86
CA ALA A 39 -10.50 -2.57 3.69
C ALA A 39 -10.42 -1.92 5.08
N ARG A 40 -10.58 -0.60 5.13
CA ARG A 40 -10.53 0.16 6.37
C ARG A 40 -11.21 1.52 6.20
N THR A 41 -11.94 1.92 7.23
CA THR A 41 -12.58 3.24 7.31
C THR A 41 -11.58 4.33 7.68
N ASN A 42 -11.88 5.56 7.31
CA ASN A 42 -11.07 6.76 7.52
C ASN A 42 -9.65 6.62 6.93
N THR A 43 -9.60 6.07 5.72
CA THR A 43 -8.39 5.91 4.90
C THR A 43 -8.65 6.48 3.51
N THR A 44 -7.59 6.92 2.84
CA THR A 44 -7.66 7.54 1.52
C THR A 44 -6.66 6.90 0.57
N GLU A 45 -5.82 7.68 -0.07
CA GLU A 45 -4.86 7.28 -1.09
C GLU A 45 -4.14 5.98 -0.74
N ALA A 46 -4.32 4.98 -1.58
CA ALA A 46 -3.81 3.64 -1.34
C ALA A 46 -3.00 3.11 -2.53
N GLN A 47 -2.16 2.14 -2.25
CA GLN A 47 -1.43 1.36 -3.25
C GLN A 47 -1.77 -0.11 -3.07
N VAL A 48 -1.92 -0.85 -4.17
CA VAL A 48 -2.20 -2.28 -4.16
C VAL A 48 -1.14 -3.04 -4.92
N VAL A 49 -0.65 -4.12 -4.33
CA VAL A 49 0.27 -5.07 -4.99
C VAL A 49 -0.21 -6.50 -4.75
N GLU A 50 0.07 -7.38 -5.70
CA GLU A 50 -0.03 -8.82 -5.50
C GLU A 50 1.27 -9.31 -4.88
N THR A 51 1.22 -9.84 -3.66
CA THR A 51 2.40 -10.34 -2.92
C THR A 51 2.65 -11.82 -3.15
N GLU A 52 1.61 -12.57 -3.42
CA GLU A 52 1.61 -13.98 -3.83
C GLU A 52 0.45 -14.17 -4.81
N PRO A 53 0.46 -15.19 -5.68
CA PRO A 53 -0.66 -15.44 -6.59
C PRO A 53 -2.02 -15.45 -5.89
N GLY A 54 -2.88 -14.50 -6.24
CA GLY A 54 -4.21 -14.33 -5.65
C GLY A 54 -4.25 -13.59 -4.31
N VAL A 55 -3.11 -13.16 -3.76
CA VAL A 55 -3.04 -12.42 -2.49
C VAL A 55 -2.72 -10.96 -2.77
N LEU A 56 -3.62 -10.07 -2.40
CA LEU A 56 -3.44 -8.63 -2.57
C LEU A 56 -3.18 -7.94 -1.24
N MET A 57 -2.13 -7.14 -1.20
CA MET A 57 -1.85 -6.20 -0.12
C MET A 57 -2.31 -4.81 -0.52
N LEU A 58 -3.12 -4.18 0.32
CA LEU A 58 -3.52 -2.77 0.20
C LEU A 58 -2.84 -1.95 1.30
N ASN A 59 -1.98 -1.03 0.89
CA ASN A 59 -1.30 -0.08 1.77
C ASN A 59 -1.99 1.28 1.67
N MET A 60 -2.54 1.77 2.76
CA MET A 60 -3.46 2.89 2.81
C MET A 60 -2.91 4.05 3.63
N ARG A 61 -3.11 5.28 3.14
CA ARG A 61 -3.00 6.49 3.97
C ARG A 61 -4.09 6.44 5.03
N ASP A 62 -3.69 6.39 6.29
CA ASP A 62 -4.62 6.45 7.42
C ASP A 62 -4.74 7.90 7.92
N ASN A 63 -5.93 8.48 7.81
CA ASN A 63 -6.16 9.87 8.22
C ASN A 63 -6.03 10.09 9.73
N ARG A 64 -5.89 9.02 10.51
CA ARG A 64 -5.54 9.10 11.94
C ARG A 64 -4.07 9.44 12.17
N GLY A 65 -3.25 9.34 11.13
CA GLY A 65 -1.83 9.71 11.15
C GLY A 65 -0.92 8.72 11.86
N GLY A 66 0.35 9.05 11.82
CA GLY A 66 1.44 8.34 12.49
C GLY A 66 2.01 7.17 11.72
N SER A 67 1.20 6.37 11.03
CA SER A 67 1.66 5.21 10.27
C SER A 67 0.63 4.76 9.23
N ARG A 68 1.12 4.06 8.19
CA ARG A 68 0.29 3.44 7.16
C ARG A 68 -0.59 2.33 7.74
N ALA A 69 -1.82 2.23 7.25
CA ALA A 69 -2.66 1.06 7.46
C ALA A 69 -2.44 0.06 6.32
N VAL A 70 -2.35 -1.23 6.66
CA VAL A 70 -2.10 -2.29 5.69
C VAL A 70 -3.09 -3.43 5.90
N ALA A 71 -3.74 -3.88 4.84
CA ALA A 71 -4.67 -4.99 4.86
C ALA A 71 -4.43 -5.95 3.69
N ILE A 72 -4.80 -7.21 3.89
CA ILE A 72 -4.67 -8.30 2.92
C ILE A 72 -6.06 -8.81 2.55
N THR A 73 -6.24 -9.13 1.27
CA THR A 73 -7.39 -9.88 0.77
C THR A 73 -6.94 -11.04 -0.12
N LYS A 74 -7.67 -12.16 -0.06
CA LYS A 74 -7.49 -13.35 -0.91
C LYS A 74 -8.71 -13.64 -1.79
N ASP A 75 -9.69 -12.75 -1.77
CA ASP A 75 -10.99 -12.93 -2.43
C ASP A 75 -11.48 -11.65 -3.13
N LEU A 76 -10.50 -10.84 -3.60
CA LEU A 76 -10.74 -9.59 -4.34
C LEU A 76 -11.55 -8.57 -3.54
N GLY A 77 -11.30 -8.47 -2.22
CA GLY A 77 -11.89 -7.47 -1.34
C GLY A 77 -13.24 -7.83 -0.76
N LYS A 78 -13.69 -9.11 -0.86
CA LYS A 78 -14.89 -9.56 -0.13
C LYS A 78 -14.62 -9.59 1.37
N THR A 79 -13.44 -10.09 1.75
CA THR A 79 -12.96 -10.07 3.14
C THR A 79 -11.56 -9.45 3.21
N TRP A 80 -11.27 -8.83 4.35
CA TRP A 80 -9.99 -8.19 4.63
C TRP A 80 -9.45 -8.62 5.99
N THR A 81 -8.15 -8.87 6.03
CA THR A 81 -7.42 -9.14 7.27
C THR A 81 -6.38 -8.06 7.47
N GLU A 82 -6.29 -7.48 8.65
CA GLU A 82 -5.26 -6.50 8.97
C GLU A 82 -3.89 -7.17 8.96
N HIS A 83 -2.94 -6.59 8.22
CA HIS A 83 -1.57 -7.10 8.16
C HIS A 83 -0.84 -6.81 9.49
N PRO A 84 0.05 -7.70 9.98
CA PRO A 84 0.75 -7.52 11.27
C PRO A 84 1.57 -6.21 11.37
N SER A 85 2.09 -5.70 10.25
CA SER A 85 2.81 -4.42 10.19
C SER A 85 1.93 -3.19 10.18
N SER A 86 0.61 -3.38 10.03
CA SER A 86 -0.34 -2.26 9.93
C SER A 86 -0.25 -1.34 11.15
N ARG A 87 -0.18 -0.04 10.86
CA ARG A 87 -0.09 1.04 11.86
C ARG A 87 1.12 0.97 12.81
N LYS A 88 2.19 0.27 12.39
CA LYS A 88 3.39 0.06 13.21
C LYS A 88 4.69 0.30 12.42
N ALA A 89 4.83 -0.31 11.24
CA ALA A 89 6.13 -0.44 10.58
C ALA A 89 6.47 0.71 9.63
N LEU A 90 5.47 1.39 9.06
CA LEU A 90 5.67 2.45 8.08
C LEU A 90 5.11 3.77 8.62
N GLN A 91 5.97 4.56 9.25
CA GLN A 91 5.58 5.90 9.69
C GLN A 91 5.26 6.81 8.50
N GLU A 92 4.30 7.72 8.69
CA GLU A 92 3.91 8.69 7.68
C GLU A 92 3.23 9.93 8.27
N PRO A 93 3.32 11.09 7.58
CA PRO A 93 2.70 12.34 8.01
C PRO A 93 1.32 12.59 7.39
N VAL A 94 0.51 11.55 7.18
CA VAL A 94 -0.76 11.62 6.43
C VAL A 94 -0.51 12.10 5.00
N CYS A 95 0.21 11.28 4.22
CA CYS A 95 0.64 11.61 2.88
C CYS A 95 0.44 10.43 1.92
N MET A 96 0.41 10.71 0.62
CA MET A 96 0.47 9.66 -0.40
C MET A 96 1.82 8.93 -0.34
N ALA A 97 1.85 7.70 -0.84
CA ALA A 97 3.04 6.86 -0.94
C ALA A 97 2.99 5.99 -2.18
N SER A 98 4.12 5.40 -2.56
CA SER A 98 4.20 4.39 -3.61
C SER A 98 4.59 3.04 -3.03
N LEU A 99 4.01 1.97 -3.55
CA LEU A 99 4.35 0.59 -3.21
C LEU A 99 4.42 -0.22 -4.50
N ILE A 100 5.50 -0.96 -4.68
CA ILE A 100 5.66 -1.92 -5.78
C ILE A 100 6.14 -3.27 -5.24
N HIS A 101 5.78 -4.34 -5.93
CA HIS A 101 6.34 -5.68 -5.75
C HIS A 101 7.32 -5.95 -6.88
N VAL A 102 8.53 -6.37 -6.54
CA VAL A 102 9.58 -6.80 -7.46
C VAL A 102 9.76 -8.30 -7.26
N GLU A 103 9.45 -9.08 -8.30
CA GLU A 103 9.57 -10.53 -8.24
C GLU A 103 11.04 -10.98 -8.14
N ALA A 104 11.29 -12.13 -7.53
CA ALA A 104 12.62 -12.71 -7.35
C ALA A 104 13.43 -12.77 -8.67
N LYS A 105 12.78 -13.18 -9.76
CA LYS A 105 13.39 -13.29 -11.10
C LYS A 105 13.85 -11.95 -11.70
N ASP A 106 13.36 -10.83 -11.19
CA ASP A 106 13.59 -9.47 -11.74
C ASP A 106 14.60 -8.67 -10.91
N ASN A 107 15.28 -9.31 -9.96
CA ASN A 107 16.29 -8.66 -9.12
C ASN A 107 17.47 -9.58 -8.79
N VAL A 108 18.58 -8.97 -8.34
CA VAL A 108 19.84 -9.69 -8.08
C VAL A 108 19.88 -10.45 -6.75
N LEU A 109 18.85 -10.31 -5.93
CA LEU A 109 18.78 -10.97 -4.62
C LEU A 109 18.06 -12.33 -4.68
N ASP A 110 17.46 -12.66 -5.84
CA ASP A 110 16.64 -13.87 -6.04
C ASP A 110 15.54 -14.03 -4.95
N LYS A 111 14.93 -12.89 -4.55
CA LYS A 111 13.89 -12.83 -3.53
C LYS A 111 12.80 -11.87 -3.95
N ASP A 112 11.57 -12.15 -3.56
CA ASP A 112 10.48 -11.20 -3.69
C ASP A 112 10.71 -10.01 -2.74
N ILE A 113 10.60 -8.80 -3.26
CA ILE A 113 10.88 -7.56 -2.56
C ILE A 113 9.66 -6.64 -2.67
N LEU A 114 9.26 -6.05 -1.56
CA LEU A 114 8.39 -4.88 -1.58
C LEU A 114 9.24 -3.62 -1.46
N LEU A 115 9.07 -2.68 -2.39
CA LEU A 115 9.65 -1.35 -2.30
C LEU A 115 8.55 -0.35 -1.99
N PHE A 116 8.79 0.47 -0.98
CA PHE A 116 7.87 1.50 -0.51
C PHE A 116 8.57 2.85 -0.44
N SER A 117 7.95 3.90 -0.95
CA SER A 117 8.50 5.26 -0.92
C SER A 117 7.49 6.23 -0.32
N ASN A 118 7.94 7.00 0.66
CA ASN A 118 7.15 8.06 1.29
C ASN A 118 8.05 9.06 2.06
N PRO A 119 7.47 10.18 2.55
CA PRO A 119 8.10 10.96 3.61
C PRO A 119 8.25 10.12 4.88
N ASN A 120 9.49 9.82 5.30
CA ASN A 120 9.79 8.97 6.45
C ASN A 120 9.77 9.77 7.76
N THR A 121 8.65 10.38 8.05
CA THR A 121 8.42 11.25 9.20
C THR A 121 6.96 11.13 9.64
N THR A 122 6.64 11.64 10.82
CA THR A 122 5.24 11.74 11.30
C THR A 122 4.68 13.15 11.19
N ARG A 123 5.50 14.13 10.78
CA ARG A 123 5.12 15.54 10.61
C ARG A 123 5.91 16.16 9.46
N GLY A 124 5.26 17.04 8.70
CA GLY A 124 5.86 17.64 7.52
C GLY A 124 5.93 16.66 6.34
N ARG A 125 6.59 17.06 5.26
CA ARG A 125 6.79 16.22 4.05
C ARG A 125 8.27 16.23 3.68
N ASN A 126 9.09 15.71 4.57
CA ASN A 126 10.55 15.65 4.46
C ASN A 126 11.05 14.21 4.60
N HIS A 127 12.35 14.01 4.47
CA HIS A 127 12.99 12.70 4.57
C HIS A 127 12.38 11.69 3.59
N ILE A 128 12.26 12.08 2.31
CA ILE A 128 11.76 11.19 1.25
C ILE A 128 12.67 9.98 1.17
N THR A 129 12.12 8.81 1.47
CA THR A 129 12.89 7.59 1.65
C THR A 129 12.27 6.44 0.87
N ILE A 130 13.10 5.67 0.16
CA ILE A 130 12.75 4.35 -0.36
C ILE A 130 13.13 3.32 0.69
N LYS A 131 12.23 2.39 0.96
CA LYS A 131 12.40 1.30 1.92
C LYS A 131 12.15 -0.02 1.21
N ALA A 132 12.94 -1.05 1.54
CA ALA A 132 12.72 -2.40 1.06
C ALA A 132 12.32 -3.33 2.20
N SER A 133 11.37 -4.22 1.91
CA SER A 133 11.02 -5.35 2.77
C SER A 133 11.27 -6.65 2.02
N LEU A 134 11.95 -7.60 2.69
CA LEU A 134 12.30 -8.92 2.15
C LEU A 134 11.45 -10.04 2.80
N ASP A 135 10.43 -9.68 3.54
CA ASP A 135 9.61 -10.59 4.34
C ASP A 135 8.10 -10.33 4.18
N GLY A 136 7.71 -9.89 2.98
CA GLY A 136 6.31 -9.64 2.66
C GLY A 136 5.70 -8.41 3.36
N GLY A 137 6.53 -7.44 3.72
CA GLY A 137 6.09 -6.19 4.37
C GLY A 137 5.98 -6.27 5.89
N LEU A 138 6.48 -7.34 6.52
CA LEU A 138 6.48 -7.46 7.99
C LEU A 138 7.46 -6.48 8.62
N THR A 139 8.69 -6.41 8.06
CA THR A 139 9.73 -5.47 8.53
C THR A 139 10.28 -4.60 7.40
N TRP A 140 10.75 -3.41 7.77
CA TRP A 140 11.34 -2.39 6.91
C TRP A 140 12.60 -1.86 7.60
N LEU A 141 13.66 -2.70 7.61
CA LEU A 141 14.85 -2.48 8.41
C LEU A 141 15.63 -1.23 7.95
N PRO A 142 16.28 -0.50 8.86
CA PRO A 142 17.05 0.70 8.52
C PRO A 142 18.12 0.48 7.46
N GLU A 143 18.80 -0.67 7.48
CA GLU A 143 19.82 -1.07 6.49
C GLU A 143 19.25 -1.29 5.08
N HIS A 144 17.93 -1.43 4.95
CA HIS A 144 17.22 -1.55 3.69
C HIS A 144 16.49 -0.25 3.30
N GLN A 145 17.01 0.90 3.75
CA GLN A 145 16.42 2.21 3.46
C GLN A 145 17.42 3.11 2.75
N LEU A 146 16.93 3.84 1.77
CA LEU A 146 17.68 4.85 1.03
C LEU A 146 16.94 6.19 1.14
N MET A 147 17.50 7.12 1.88
CA MET A 147 17.01 8.49 1.91
C MET A 147 17.40 9.22 0.63
N LEU A 148 16.44 9.80 -0.05
CA LEU A 148 16.60 10.52 -1.30
C LEU A 148 16.74 12.02 -1.08
N ASP A 149 15.96 12.57 -0.14
CA ASP A 149 15.92 14.02 0.14
C ASP A 149 15.50 14.25 1.59
N GLU A 150 16.27 15.08 2.29
CA GLU A 150 15.98 15.51 3.66
C GLU A 150 15.06 16.74 3.72
N GLY A 151 15.00 17.50 2.62
CA GLY A 151 14.31 18.78 2.56
C GLY A 151 12.81 18.69 2.73
N GLU A 152 12.20 19.80 3.15
CA GLU A 152 10.74 19.94 3.21
C GLU A 152 10.20 20.09 1.80
N GLY A 153 9.42 19.11 1.36
CA GLY A 153 8.74 19.13 0.07
C GLY A 153 7.41 19.88 0.16
N LEU A 154 7.06 20.60 -0.91
CA LEU A 154 5.72 21.20 -1.03
C LEU A 154 4.62 20.15 -1.27
N GLY A 155 5.01 18.92 -1.35
CA GLY A 155 4.18 17.71 -1.49
C GLY A 155 3.30 17.74 -2.74
N ILE A 156 3.24 16.63 -3.37
CA ILE A 156 2.28 16.32 -4.42
C ILE A 156 0.99 15.90 -3.75
#